data_6dac594581bfc639dd32ac20e3ce07b5
#
_entry.id   6dac594581bfc639dd32ac20e3ce07b5
#
_cell.length_a   1.000
_cell.length_b   1.000
_cell.length_c   1.000
_cell.angle_alpha   90.00
_cell.angle_beta   90.00
_cell.angle_gamma   90.00
#
_symmetry.space_group_name_H-M   'P 1'
#
loop_
_entity.id
_entity.type
_entity.pdbx_description
1 polymer ?
#
loop_
_entity_poly.entity_id
_entity_poly.type
_entity_poly.pdbx_seq_one_letter_code
_entity_poly.pdbx_strand_id
1 'polypeptide(L)'
;MPGVQTLLPVMLNHVNNGKLKIEKLIKLICENPCDLFGIKNKGYIKENFDADLTIVDMNKEVIIKDDWIESKCGWTPFNNYKVKGFPISTIVNGEIVMENNKIISRAKGRPLNF
;
A
#
# COMPACT_ATOMS: atom_id res chain seq x y z
N MET A 1 -17.21 1.94 4.30
CA MET A 1 -16.40 0.70 4.29
C MET A 1 -14.92 1.07 4.19
N PRO A 2 -14.09 0.67 5.14
CA PRO A 2 -12.68 0.98 5.10
C PRO A 2 -11.96 0.09 4.06
N GLY A 3 -11.28 0.70 3.10
CA GLY A 3 -10.59 -0.02 2.03
C GLY A 3 -9.11 0.31 1.86
N VAL A 4 -8.66 1.41 2.45
CA VAL A 4 -7.30 1.92 2.24
C VAL A 4 -6.23 0.92 2.68
N GLN A 5 -6.38 0.35 3.87
CA GLN A 5 -5.39 -0.58 4.43
C GLN A 5 -5.43 -1.96 3.75
N THR A 6 -6.58 -2.41 3.29
CA THR A 6 -6.76 -3.73 2.69
C THR A 6 -6.52 -3.78 1.18
N LEU A 7 -6.51 -2.63 0.50
CA LEU A 7 -6.36 -2.58 -0.96
C LEU A 7 -5.11 -3.34 -1.43
N LEU A 8 -3.95 -2.99 -0.89
CA LEU A 8 -2.69 -3.57 -1.36
C LEU A 8 -2.59 -5.08 -1.07
N PRO A 9 -2.83 -5.57 0.16
CA PRO A 9 -2.78 -7.02 0.41
C PRO A 9 -3.74 -7.84 -0.45
N VAL A 10 -4.96 -7.38 -0.64
CA VAL A 10 -5.95 -8.08 -1.47
C VAL A 10 -5.50 -8.11 -2.93
N MET A 11 -4.98 -7.00 -3.45
CA MET A 11 -4.51 -6.95 -4.84
C MET A 11 -3.22 -7.76 -5.06
N LEU A 12 -2.29 -7.79 -4.10
CA LEU A 12 -1.11 -8.66 -4.14
C LEU A 12 -1.50 -10.14 -4.15
N ASN A 13 -2.54 -10.51 -3.40
CA ASN A 13 -3.09 -11.84 -3.42
C ASN A 13 -3.64 -12.20 -4.82
N HIS A 14 -4.29 -11.27 -5.50
CA HIS A 14 -4.74 -11.47 -6.88
C HIS A 14 -3.58 -11.64 -7.86
N VAL A 15 -2.47 -10.92 -7.66
CA VAL A 15 -1.23 -11.13 -8.42
C VAL A 15 -0.70 -12.55 -8.20
N ASN A 16 -0.61 -13.00 -6.96
CA ASN A 16 -0.16 -14.35 -6.63
C ASN A 16 -1.07 -15.45 -7.18
N ASN A 17 -2.35 -15.16 -7.34
CA ASN A 17 -3.32 -16.07 -7.96
C ASN A 17 -3.39 -15.99 -9.49
N GLY A 18 -2.49 -15.24 -10.12
CA GLY A 18 -2.39 -15.13 -11.58
C GLY A 18 -3.50 -14.30 -12.24
N LYS A 19 -4.28 -13.54 -11.47
CA LYS A 19 -5.40 -12.73 -11.98
C LYS A 19 -4.97 -11.44 -12.65
N LEU A 20 -3.82 -10.88 -12.24
CA LEU A 20 -3.19 -9.74 -12.89
C LEU A 20 -1.67 -9.76 -12.68
N LYS A 21 -0.95 -9.08 -13.55
CA LYS A 21 0.50 -8.93 -13.42
C LYS A 21 0.85 -7.84 -12.42
N ILE A 22 1.99 -7.97 -11.72
CA ILE A 22 2.46 -6.98 -10.76
C ILE A 22 2.66 -5.61 -11.41
N GLU A 23 3.18 -5.55 -12.63
CA GLU A 23 3.38 -4.31 -13.38
C GLU A 23 2.05 -3.60 -13.64
N LYS A 24 0.99 -4.36 -13.92
CA LYS A 24 -0.35 -3.81 -14.10
C LYS A 24 -0.90 -3.22 -12.80
N LEU A 25 -0.68 -3.90 -11.68
CA LEU A 25 -1.07 -3.40 -10.37
C LEU A 25 -0.38 -2.07 -10.06
N ILE A 26 0.95 -2.01 -10.25
CA ILE A 26 1.73 -0.78 -10.02
C ILE A 26 1.20 0.38 -10.88
N LYS A 27 0.93 0.15 -12.15
CA LYS A 27 0.32 1.16 -13.02
C LYS A 27 -1.01 1.65 -12.47
N LEU A 28 -1.89 0.74 -12.05
CA LEU A 28 -3.24 1.10 -11.58
C LEU A 28 -3.24 1.92 -10.30
N ILE A 29 -2.36 1.63 -9.34
CA ILE A 29 -2.41 2.25 -8.01
C ILE A 29 -1.35 3.33 -7.77
N CYS A 30 -0.31 3.39 -8.61
CA CYS A 30 0.78 4.37 -8.46
C CYS A 30 0.86 5.32 -9.65
N GLU A 31 1.18 4.80 -10.83
CA GLU A 31 1.50 5.63 -12.01
C GLU A 31 0.26 6.35 -12.56
N ASN A 32 -0.78 5.60 -12.90
CA ASN A 32 -1.98 6.15 -13.54
C ASN A 32 -2.68 7.26 -12.72
N PRO A 33 -2.83 7.15 -11.39
CA PRO A 33 -3.39 8.25 -10.62
C PRO A 33 -2.57 9.53 -10.70
N CYS A 34 -1.24 9.41 -10.68
CA CYS A 34 -0.36 10.56 -10.79
C CYS A 34 -0.44 11.21 -12.17
N ASP A 35 -0.46 10.40 -13.23
CA ASP A 35 -0.57 10.89 -14.60
C ASP A 35 -1.95 11.53 -14.85
N LEU A 36 -3.02 10.88 -14.38
CA LEU A 36 -4.40 11.35 -14.57
C LEU A 36 -4.66 12.69 -13.88
N PHE A 37 -4.17 12.85 -12.66
CA PHE A 37 -4.41 14.07 -11.85
C PHE A 37 -3.25 15.08 -11.95
N GLY A 38 -2.21 14.81 -12.74
CA GLY A 38 -1.06 15.70 -12.91
C GLY A 38 -0.24 15.87 -11.63
N ILE A 39 -0.18 14.84 -10.77
CA ILE A 39 0.56 14.89 -9.50
C ILE A 39 2.06 14.77 -9.82
N LYS A 40 2.85 15.75 -9.37
CA LYS A 40 4.30 15.80 -9.63
C LYS A 40 5.09 15.06 -8.56
N ASN A 41 6.21 14.47 -8.97
CA ASN A 41 7.21 13.83 -8.11
C ASN A 41 6.71 12.62 -7.32
N LYS A 42 5.62 11.98 -7.76
CA LYS A 42 5.03 10.78 -7.15
C LYS A 42 4.63 9.75 -8.21
N GLY A 43 4.36 8.54 -7.76
CA GLY A 43 3.87 7.44 -8.60
C GLY A 43 4.96 6.61 -9.28
N TYR A 44 6.18 7.10 -9.32
CA TYR A 44 7.33 6.46 -9.98
C TYR A 44 8.54 6.44 -9.05
N ILE A 45 9.38 5.42 -9.20
CA ILE A 45 10.71 5.37 -8.55
C ILE A 45 11.71 6.01 -9.50
N LYS A 46 12.01 7.27 -9.26
CA LYS A 46 12.93 8.10 -10.07
C LYS A 46 13.75 9.00 -9.19
N GLU A 47 14.94 9.42 -9.70
CA GLU A 47 15.71 10.49 -9.07
C GLU A 47 14.87 11.76 -8.93
N ASN A 48 15.05 12.45 -7.81
CA ASN A 48 14.35 13.69 -7.45
C ASN A 48 12.83 13.55 -7.21
N PHE A 49 12.30 12.31 -7.20
CA PHE A 49 10.94 12.04 -6.75
C PHE A 49 10.90 11.86 -5.24
N ASP A 50 9.72 12.08 -4.65
CA ASP A 50 9.51 11.86 -3.22
C ASP A 50 9.76 10.39 -2.87
N ALA A 51 10.43 10.16 -1.75
CA ALA A 51 10.70 8.81 -1.27
C ALA A 51 9.49 8.26 -0.50
N ASP A 52 8.40 8.03 -1.23
CA ASP A 52 7.18 7.36 -0.76
C ASP A 52 7.19 5.93 -1.31
N LEU A 53 7.57 4.99 -0.48
CA LEU A 53 7.83 3.61 -0.89
C LEU A 53 7.10 2.62 0.01
N THR A 54 6.67 1.52 -0.59
CA THR A 54 6.18 0.36 0.16
C THR A 54 7.01 -0.86 -0.21
N ILE A 55 7.56 -1.52 0.79
CA ILE A 55 8.29 -2.78 0.62
C ILE A 55 7.30 -3.91 0.89
N VAL A 56 7.18 -4.84 -0.05
CA VAL A 56 6.26 -5.97 0.05
C VAL A 56 7.00 -7.30 0.02
N ASP A 57 6.51 -8.27 0.78
CA ASP A 57 6.92 -9.66 0.69
C ASP A 57 5.84 -10.45 -0.03
N MET A 58 6.15 -10.87 -1.26
CA MET A 58 5.20 -11.59 -2.12
C MET A 58 4.90 -13.01 -1.64
N ASN A 59 5.70 -13.56 -0.73
CA ASN A 59 5.54 -14.92 -0.20
C ASN A 59 4.86 -14.95 1.17
N LYS A 60 4.71 -13.81 1.83
CA LYS A 60 4.12 -13.72 3.16
C LYS A 60 2.62 -14.01 3.11
N GLU A 61 2.19 -15.00 3.88
CA GLU A 61 0.78 -15.34 4.06
C GLU A 61 0.26 -14.71 5.36
N VAL A 62 -0.88 -14.06 5.28
CA VAL A 62 -1.55 -13.40 6.41
C VAL A 62 -3.03 -13.65 6.33
N ILE A 63 -3.67 -13.85 7.48
CA ILE A 63 -5.12 -13.82 7.61
C ILE A 63 -5.51 -12.42 8.09
N ILE A 64 -6.25 -11.70 7.27
CA ILE A 64 -6.76 -10.36 7.63
C ILE A 64 -7.78 -10.51 8.77
N LYS A 65 -7.64 -9.67 9.79
CA LYS A 65 -8.52 -9.66 10.97
C LYS A 65 -9.02 -8.24 11.23
N ASP A 66 -10.20 -8.13 11.82
CA ASP A 66 -10.76 -6.84 12.21
C ASP A 66 -9.84 -6.06 13.16
N ASP A 67 -9.14 -6.74 14.06
CA ASP A 67 -8.23 -6.13 15.04
C ASP A 67 -6.95 -5.54 14.42
N TRP A 68 -6.63 -5.92 13.17
CA TRP A 68 -5.53 -5.31 12.43
C TRP A 68 -5.89 -3.94 11.86
N ILE A 69 -7.18 -3.61 11.75
CA ILE A 69 -7.65 -2.39 11.08
C ILE A 69 -7.42 -1.16 11.96
N GLU A 70 -6.66 -0.20 11.45
CA GLU A 70 -6.35 1.08 12.11
C GLU A 70 -7.49 2.11 11.97
N SER A 71 -8.42 1.89 11.05
CA SER A 71 -9.59 2.75 10.89
C SER A 71 -10.49 2.68 12.13
N LYS A 72 -11.02 3.83 12.54
CA LYS A 72 -11.89 3.93 13.73
C LYS A 72 -13.13 3.04 13.69
N CYS A 73 -13.56 2.59 12.51
CA CYS A 73 -14.70 1.68 12.39
C CYS A 73 -14.42 0.26 12.93
N GLY A 74 -13.15 -0.16 13.01
CA GLY A 74 -12.73 -1.41 13.63
C GLY A 74 -13.19 -2.69 12.94
N TRP A 75 -13.57 -2.63 11.66
CA TRP A 75 -13.99 -3.81 10.89
C TRP A 75 -13.54 -3.75 9.43
N THR A 76 -13.50 -4.89 8.78
CA THR A 76 -13.24 -5.00 7.33
C THR A 76 -14.11 -6.09 6.70
N PRO A 77 -14.57 -5.91 5.45
CA PRO A 77 -15.27 -6.97 4.71
C PRO A 77 -14.36 -8.17 4.41
N PHE A 78 -13.04 -8.02 4.58
CA PHE A 78 -12.06 -9.08 4.38
C PHE A 78 -11.66 -9.81 5.66
N ASN A 79 -12.41 -9.64 6.74
CA ASN A 79 -12.14 -10.36 8.00
C ASN A 79 -12.10 -11.88 7.76
N ASN A 80 -11.07 -12.55 8.29
CA ASN A 80 -10.76 -13.97 8.07
C ASN A 80 -10.34 -14.34 6.64
N TYR A 81 -10.06 -13.35 5.79
CA TYR A 81 -9.59 -13.60 4.44
C TYR A 81 -8.08 -13.86 4.43
N LYS A 82 -7.68 -15.00 3.86
CA LYS A 82 -6.27 -15.36 3.72
C LYS A 82 -5.69 -14.74 2.45
N VAL A 83 -4.60 -14.00 2.60
CA VAL A 83 -3.87 -13.37 1.50
C VAL A 83 -2.44 -13.84 1.44
N LYS A 84 -1.89 -13.93 0.24
CA LYS A 84 -0.47 -14.14 -0.01
C LYS A 84 0.10 -12.93 -0.75
N GLY A 85 1.12 -12.33 -0.17
CA GLY A 85 1.67 -11.02 -0.53
C GLY A 85 1.19 -9.96 0.46
N PHE A 86 2.15 -9.33 1.14
CA PHE A 86 1.84 -8.40 2.24
C PHE A 86 2.88 -7.30 2.35
N PRO A 87 2.47 -6.05 2.60
CA PRO A 87 3.42 -4.96 2.85
C PRO A 87 4.12 -5.17 4.19
N ILE A 88 5.44 -5.04 4.21
CA ILE A 88 6.27 -5.21 5.40
C ILE A 88 6.87 -3.92 5.92
N SER A 89 6.98 -2.90 5.06
CA SER A 89 7.50 -1.60 5.45
C SER A 89 6.87 -0.50 4.59
N THR A 90 6.60 0.64 5.19
CA THR A 90 6.11 1.84 4.51
C THR A 90 7.02 3.01 4.84
N ILE A 91 7.46 3.70 3.80
CA ILE A 91 8.33 4.86 3.88
C ILE A 91 7.57 6.05 3.30
N VAL A 92 7.50 7.14 4.03
CA VAL A 92 6.87 8.40 3.60
C VAL A 92 7.86 9.54 3.74
N ASN A 93 8.11 10.26 2.66
CA ASN A 93 9.10 11.34 2.60
C ASN A 93 10.49 10.91 3.14
N GLY A 94 10.92 9.68 2.83
CA GLY A 94 12.18 9.13 3.26
C GLY A 94 12.22 8.59 4.70
N GLU A 95 11.12 8.67 5.45
CA GLU A 95 11.01 8.18 6.82
C GLU A 95 10.24 6.86 6.87
N ILE A 96 10.77 5.86 7.58
CA ILE A 96 10.05 4.62 7.85
C ILE A 96 8.95 4.91 8.86
N VAL A 97 7.69 4.73 8.45
CA VAL A 97 6.52 5.01 9.29
C VAL A 97 5.83 3.74 9.79
N MET A 98 6.00 2.64 9.08
CA MET A 98 5.49 1.32 9.47
C MET A 98 6.52 0.24 9.14
N GLU A 99 6.70 -0.70 10.04
CA GLU A 99 7.56 -1.86 9.85
C GLU A 99 6.98 -3.07 10.60
N ASN A 100 6.84 -4.22 9.89
CA ASN A 100 6.32 -5.46 10.44
C ASN A 100 4.99 -5.28 11.20
N ASN A 101 4.01 -4.62 10.58
CA ASN A 101 2.69 -4.29 11.16
C ASN A 101 2.72 -3.34 12.36
N LYS A 102 3.82 -2.69 12.65
CA LYS A 102 3.93 -1.71 13.72
C LYS A 102 4.08 -0.32 13.15
N ILE A 103 3.26 0.61 13.61
CA ILE A 103 3.44 2.04 13.30
C ILE A 103 4.60 2.55 14.15
N ILE A 104 5.68 2.99 13.49
CA ILE A 104 6.92 3.43 14.14
C ILE A 104 6.89 4.94 14.38
N SER A 105 6.45 5.71 13.40
CA SER A 105 6.37 7.15 13.50
C SER A 105 5.13 7.69 12.78
N ARG A 106 4.75 8.91 13.12
CA ARG A 106 3.70 9.63 12.39
C ARG A 106 4.34 10.40 11.24
N ALA A 107 4.01 10.01 10.03
CA ALA A 107 4.44 10.76 8.84
C ALA A 107 3.87 12.19 8.89
N LYS A 108 4.72 13.16 8.60
CA LYS A 108 4.27 14.52 8.31
C LYS A 108 3.87 14.57 6.83
N GLY A 109 2.57 14.68 6.58
CA GLY A 109 2.06 14.87 5.23
C GLY A 109 2.53 16.20 4.64
N ARG A 110 2.71 16.22 3.33
CA ARG A 110 2.96 17.43 2.54
C ARG A 110 1.87 17.58 1.49
N PRO A 111 1.46 18.81 1.14
CA PRO A 111 0.55 19.03 0.02
C PRO A 111 1.09 18.43 -1.27
N LEU A 112 0.18 17.91 -2.10
CA LEU A 112 0.53 17.46 -3.44
C LEU A 112 0.84 18.64 -4.35
N ASN A 113 1.80 18.46 -5.27
CA ASN A 113 2.09 19.40 -6.34
C ASN A 113 1.46 18.90 -7.64
N PHE A 114 0.77 19.79 -8.31
CA PHE A 114 0.11 19.53 -9.59
C PHE A 114 0.76 20.26 -10.75
#